data_d29b9686a31c57e5eede2c0a36e861b1
#
_entry.id   d29b9686a31c57e5eede2c0a36e861b1
#
_cell.length_a   1.000
_cell.length_b   1.000
_cell.length_c   1.000
_cell.angle_alpha   90.00
_cell.angle_beta   90.00
_cell.angle_gamma   90.00
#
_symmetry.space_group_name_H-M   'P 1'
#
loop_
_entity.id
_entity.type
_entity.pdbx_description
1 polymer ?
#
loop_
_entity_poly.entity_id
_entity_poly.type
_entity_poly.pdbx_seq_one_letter_code
_entity_poly.pdbx_strand_id
1 'polypeptide(L)'
;MKNGKLLALLVGVMLVLAGTVYTVKHLKDQEQQAEATYGTETPRVADIVLKTLASGSVQPRQEILIKPQVSGIVRRVLVEAGDAVEAGDVLAEVMIVPDVAALSNAESRLARAQITLDDAQLNHDRNADLLERGVVAPAEAQRTEIALKQAREELYAAEDNLRIVQEGVTARGGDNASNTMVKATVSGMVLEVPVKKGNSVIEANNFNEGTTIASVADMADLQFVGKIDESEVEKLHEGMPIRLTIGAIEGSQIPATLEHIAPKGVAEGGAIQFEIKAAVILEDGQFLRAGYSATADVVLDERTQVLAVSERLIQYDQDQPFVDVLVGENAYERRDLEVGLSDGLVTEVLSGLTESDAVKIWNQPRYE
;
A
#
# COMPACT_ATOMS: atom_id res chain seq x y z
N MET A 1 -52.88 -76.08 54.58
CA MET A 1 -52.16 -74.81 54.88
C MET A 1 -51.11 -74.32 53.87
N LYS A 2 -51.02 -74.93 52.66
CA LYS A 2 -49.98 -74.50 51.61
C LYS A 2 -50.48 -73.45 50.58
N ASN A 3 -51.80 -73.38 50.31
CA ASN A 3 -52.33 -72.53 49.24
C ASN A 3 -52.47 -71.03 49.66
N GLY A 4 -52.57 -70.71 50.95
CA GLY A 4 -52.67 -69.31 51.41
C GLY A 4 -51.37 -68.51 51.28
N LYS A 5 -50.21 -69.20 51.47
CA LYS A 5 -48.91 -68.56 51.35
C LYS A 5 -48.56 -68.23 49.89
N LEU A 6 -49.01 -69.06 48.93
CA LEU A 6 -48.78 -68.83 47.50
C LEU A 6 -49.62 -67.65 46.96
N LEU A 7 -50.87 -67.53 47.48
CA LEU A 7 -51.76 -66.42 47.12
C LEU A 7 -51.24 -65.06 47.65
N ALA A 8 -50.69 -65.07 48.88
CA ALA A 8 -50.08 -63.86 49.48
C ALA A 8 -48.85 -63.44 48.73
N LEU A 9 -48.05 -64.39 48.22
CA LEU A 9 -46.85 -64.10 47.46
C LEU A 9 -47.19 -63.53 46.05
N LEU A 10 -48.25 -64.05 45.42
CA LEU A 10 -48.75 -63.56 44.12
C LEU A 10 -49.30 -62.10 44.24
N VAL A 11 -50.06 -61.83 45.32
CA VAL A 11 -50.56 -60.48 45.58
C VAL A 11 -49.43 -59.51 45.90
N GLY A 12 -48.40 -59.94 46.62
CA GLY A 12 -47.20 -59.12 46.84
C GLY A 12 -46.44 -58.77 45.57
N VAL A 13 -46.23 -59.75 44.66
CA VAL A 13 -45.57 -59.52 43.34
C VAL A 13 -46.43 -58.61 42.49
N MET A 14 -47.78 -58.77 42.50
CA MET A 14 -48.69 -57.92 41.76
C MET A 14 -48.63 -56.43 42.19
N LEU A 15 -48.54 -56.21 43.50
CA LEU A 15 -48.41 -54.87 44.09
C LEU A 15 -47.05 -54.22 43.77
N VAL A 16 -45.97 -55.01 43.76
CA VAL A 16 -44.67 -54.52 43.40
C VAL A 16 -44.65 -54.16 41.89
N LEU A 17 -45.22 -54.99 41.03
CA LEU A 17 -45.34 -54.71 39.55
C LEU A 17 -46.24 -53.47 39.32
N ALA A 18 -47.36 -53.33 40.02
CA ALA A 18 -48.21 -52.14 39.89
C ALA A 18 -47.47 -50.87 40.36
N GLY A 19 -46.70 -50.96 41.47
CA GLY A 19 -45.87 -49.87 41.98
C GLY A 19 -44.76 -49.47 40.97
N THR A 20 -44.08 -50.45 40.37
CA THR A 20 -43.04 -50.13 39.35
C THR A 20 -43.65 -49.54 38.11
N VAL A 21 -44.80 -50.00 37.62
CA VAL A 21 -45.50 -49.40 36.47
C VAL A 21 -45.96 -47.98 36.79
N TYR A 22 -46.47 -47.75 38.02
CA TYR A 22 -46.90 -46.42 38.47
C TYR A 22 -45.68 -45.43 38.54
N THR A 23 -44.57 -45.88 39.14
CA THR A 23 -43.35 -45.04 39.22
C THR A 23 -42.75 -44.76 37.90
N VAL A 24 -42.68 -45.73 36.97
CA VAL A 24 -42.19 -45.54 35.61
C VAL A 24 -43.11 -44.61 34.81
N LYS A 25 -44.43 -44.73 35.02
CA LYS A 25 -45.37 -43.82 34.35
C LYS A 25 -45.28 -42.41 34.95
N HIS A 26 -45.15 -42.27 36.25
CA HIS A 26 -44.98 -40.97 36.90
C HIS A 26 -43.63 -40.28 36.51
N LEU A 27 -42.56 -41.07 36.44
CA LEU A 27 -41.26 -40.55 35.93
C LEU A 27 -41.33 -40.12 34.48
N LYS A 28 -42.02 -40.92 33.62
CA LYS A 28 -42.24 -40.53 32.21
C LYS A 28 -43.12 -39.27 32.06
N ASP A 29 -44.13 -39.13 32.91
CA ASP A 29 -44.98 -37.93 32.90
C ASP A 29 -44.24 -36.72 33.47
N GLN A 30 -43.26 -36.86 34.36
CA GLN A 30 -42.37 -35.79 34.82
C GLN A 30 -41.31 -35.42 33.77
N GLU A 31 -40.77 -36.40 33.04
CA GLU A 31 -39.84 -36.12 31.92
C GLU A 31 -40.54 -35.38 30.73
N GLN A 32 -41.87 -35.58 30.56
CA GLN A 32 -42.63 -34.84 29.53
C GLN A 32 -43.08 -33.44 29.96
N GLN A 33 -42.95 -33.08 31.25
CA GLN A 33 -43.36 -31.76 31.78
C GLN A 33 -42.22 -30.74 31.99
N ALA A 34 -40.98 -31.12 31.72
CA ALA A 34 -39.91 -30.13 31.58
C ALA A 34 -40.02 -29.50 30.20
N GLU A 35 -41.02 -28.65 29.96
CA GLU A 35 -41.06 -27.80 28.77
C GLU A 35 -39.82 -26.90 28.77
N ALA A 36 -38.94 -27.18 27.84
CA ALA A 36 -37.73 -26.35 27.68
C ALA A 36 -38.17 -24.93 27.36
N THR A 37 -37.95 -24.03 28.31
CA THR A 37 -38.13 -22.59 28.08
C THR A 37 -36.96 -22.08 27.28
N TYR A 38 -37.19 -21.43 26.15
CA TYR A 38 -36.16 -20.87 25.33
C TYR A 38 -36.03 -19.36 25.63
N GLY A 39 -34.80 -18.86 25.56
CA GLY A 39 -34.58 -17.42 25.56
C GLY A 39 -35.21 -16.80 24.32
N THR A 40 -35.58 -15.54 24.41
CA THR A 40 -36.09 -14.75 23.29
C THR A 40 -35.25 -13.52 23.03
N GLU A 41 -35.16 -13.10 21.80
CA GLU A 41 -34.51 -11.84 21.35
C GLU A 41 -35.52 -11.08 20.50
N THR A 42 -35.61 -9.75 20.69
CA THR A 42 -36.50 -8.90 19.90
C THR A 42 -35.75 -8.34 18.70
N PRO A 43 -36.41 -8.24 17.53
CA PRO A 43 -35.90 -7.47 16.38
C PRO A 43 -35.61 -6.03 16.83
N ARG A 44 -34.60 -5.42 16.23
CA ARG A 44 -34.20 -4.05 16.52
C ARG A 44 -33.96 -3.27 15.25
N VAL A 45 -34.14 -1.98 15.30
CA VAL A 45 -33.72 -1.10 14.21
C VAL A 45 -32.18 -0.97 14.26
N ALA A 46 -31.50 -1.30 13.17
CA ALA A 46 -30.06 -1.26 13.06
C ALA A 46 -29.64 -0.88 11.64
N ASP A 47 -28.41 -0.43 11.53
CA ASP A 47 -27.77 -0.25 10.22
C ASP A 47 -27.05 -1.56 9.87
N ILE A 48 -27.22 -2.03 8.65
CA ILE A 48 -26.58 -3.25 8.12
C ILE A 48 -25.64 -2.83 7.01
N VAL A 49 -24.35 -3.18 7.15
CA VAL A 49 -23.30 -2.84 6.17
C VAL A 49 -22.66 -4.14 5.71
N LEU A 50 -22.98 -4.53 4.48
CA LEU A 50 -22.29 -5.62 3.81
C LEU A 50 -20.95 -5.10 3.30
N LYS A 51 -19.86 -5.65 3.80
CA LYS A 51 -18.51 -5.23 3.44
C LYS A 51 -17.60 -6.42 3.18
N THR A 52 -16.61 -6.20 2.33
CA THR A 52 -15.49 -7.13 2.18
C THR A 52 -14.20 -6.49 2.64
N LEU A 53 -13.23 -7.31 3.04
CA LEU A 53 -11.97 -6.87 3.62
C LEU A 53 -10.84 -7.05 2.63
N ALA A 54 -10.05 -5.99 2.44
CA ALA A 54 -8.78 -6.08 1.73
C ALA A 54 -7.64 -5.67 2.66
N SER A 55 -6.57 -6.45 2.68
CA SER A 55 -5.38 -6.13 3.45
C SER A 55 -4.30 -5.54 2.56
N GLY A 56 -3.60 -4.53 3.05
CA GLY A 56 -2.59 -3.84 2.26
C GLY A 56 -1.79 -2.83 3.07
N SER A 57 -1.27 -1.82 2.37
CA SER A 57 -0.50 -0.72 2.97
C SER A 57 -0.82 0.62 2.31
N VAL A 58 -0.61 1.69 3.05
CA VAL A 58 -0.67 3.05 2.53
C VAL A 58 0.69 3.40 1.92
N GLN A 59 0.68 3.87 0.69
CA GLN A 59 1.88 4.22 -0.07
C GLN A 59 1.66 5.57 -0.75
N PRO A 60 2.73 6.35 -1.03
CA PRO A 60 2.60 7.51 -1.91
C PRO A 60 2.20 7.05 -3.31
N ARG A 61 1.42 7.87 -4.02
CA ARG A 61 1.00 7.55 -5.40
C ARG A 61 2.20 7.43 -6.33
N GLN A 62 3.22 8.26 -6.12
CA GLN A 62 4.47 8.25 -6.87
C GLN A 62 5.65 8.37 -5.92
N GLU A 63 6.60 7.46 -6.05
CA GLU A 63 7.89 7.48 -5.39
C GLU A 63 8.98 7.63 -6.46
N ILE A 64 9.77 8.68 -6.36
CA ILE A 64 10.81 8.99 -7.32
C ILE A 64 12.17 8.66 -6.72
N LEU A 65 12.86 7.71 -7.36
CA LEU A 65 14.20 7.30 -6.98
C LEU A 65 15.22 8.25 -7.61
N ILE A 66 15.86 9.06 -6.79
CA ILE A 66 16.89 10.00 -7.23
C ILE A 66 18.22 9.25 -7.37
N LYS A 67 18.78 9.30 -8.58
CA LYS A 67 20.00 8.60 -8.96
C LYS A 67 21.07 9.59 -9.43
N PRO A 68 22.38 9.30 -9.24
CA PRO A 68 23.45 10.18 -9.68
C PRO A 68 23.58 10.16 -11.20
N GLN A 69 24.07 11.27 -11.76
CA GLN A 69 24.38 11.41 -13.19
C GLN A 69 25.81 11.01 -13.54
N VAL A 70 26.63 10.72 -12.53
CA VAL A 70 28.02 10.29 -12.67
C VAL A 70 28.34 9.20 -11.65
N SER A 71 29.20 8.27 -12.05
CA SER A 71 29.71 7.25 -11.14
C SER A 71 30.83 7.82 -10.28
N GLY A 72 30.90 7.41 -9.00
CA GLY A 72 31.91 7.93 -8.09
C GLY A 72 31.72 7.48 -6.64
N ILE A 73 32.23 8.29 -5.72
CA ILE A 73 32.14 8.07 -4.27
C ILE A 73 31.32 9.22 -3.67
N VAL A 74 30.34 8.89 -2.82
CA VAL A 74 29.55 9.88 -2.07
C VAL A 74 30.46 10.67 -1.12
N ARG A 75 30.66 11.95 -1.39
CA ARG A 75 31.45 12.86 -0.58
C ARG A 75 30.68 13.35 0.64
N ARG A 76 29.44 13.75 0.44
CA ARG A 76 28.52 14.22 1.48
C ARG A 76 27.08 13.84 1.09
N VAL A 77 26.28 13.56 2.11
CA VAL A 77 24.82 13.51 2.03
C VAL A 77 24.31 14.72 2.82
N LEU A 78 23.39 15.47 2.26
CA LEU A 78 22.93 16.76 2.77
C LEU A 78 21.51 16.70 3.32
N VAL A 79 20.83 15.56 3.15
CA VAL A 79 19.44 15.35 3.58
C VAL A 79 19.33 14.07 4.38
N GLU A 80 18.31 14.01 5.21
CA GLU A 80 17.94 12.82 5.98
C GLU A 80 16.51 12.39 5.65
N ALA A 81 16.14 11.15 6.00
CA ALA A 81 14.77 10.69 5.86
C ALA A 81 13.81 11.52 6.74
N GLY A 82 12.77 12.05 6.13
CA GLY A 82 11.80 12.96 6.75
C GLY A 82 11.96 14.42 6.38
N ASP A 83 13.07 14.81 5.72
CA ASP A 83 13.28 16.19 5.25
C ASP A 83 12.34 16.51 4.09
N ALA A 84 11.81 17.75 4.07
CA ALA A 84 11.10 18.31 2.93
C ALA A 84 12.10 18.94 1.97
N VAL A 85 11.96 18.65 0.68
CA VAL A 85 12.84 19.16 -0.38
C VAL A 85 12.03 19.74 -1.54
N GLU A 86 12.60 20.73 -2.20
CA GLU A 86 12.06 21.31 -3.42
C GLU A 86 12.84 20.79 -4.67
N ALA A 87 12.18 20.81 -5.82
CA ALA A 87 12.85 20.45 -7.07
C ALA A 87 14.05 21.38 -7.32
N GLY A 88 15.25 20.79 -7.48
CA GLY A 88 16.51 21.51 -7.63
C GLY A 88 17.40 21.51 -6.38
N ASP A 89 16.88 21.18 -5.20
CA ASP A 89 17.66 21.08 -3.97
C ASP A 89 18.74 20.01 -4.07
N VAL A 90 19.90 20.26 -3.48
CA VAL A 90 21.05 19.34 -3.50
C VAL A 90 20.89 18.32 -2.38
N LEU A 91 20.74 17.05 -2.74
CA LEU A 91 20.59 15.94 -1.81
C LEU A 91 21.93 15.33 -1.39
N ALA A 92 22.85 15.21 -2.35
CA ALA A 92 24.18 14.63 -2.12
C ALA A 92 25.21 15.18 -3.08
N GLU A 93 26.47 15.06 -2.70
CA GLU A 93 27.63 15.38 -3.51
C GLU A 93 28.43 14.10 -3.80
N VAL A 94 28.66 13.81 -5.08
CA VAL A 94 29.45 12.68 -5.56
C VAL A 94 30.80 13.18 -6.05
N MET A 95 31.86 12.55 -5.61
CA MET A 95 33.21 12.78 -6.11
C MET A 95 33.51 11.76 -7.20
N ILE A 96 33.87 12.24 -8.38
CA ILE A 96 34.26 11.37 -9.49
C ILE A 96 35.59 10.68 -9.16
N VAL A 97 35.67 9.40 -9.46
CA VAL A 97 36.93 8.64 -9.51
C VAL A 97 37.30 8.50 -11.01
N PRO A 98 38.20 9.32 -11.53
CA PRO A 98 38.52 9.30 -12.95
C PRO A 98 39.08 7.94 -13.38
N ASP A 99 38.71 7.48 -14.57
CA ASP A 99 39.41 6.37 -15.23
C ASP A 99 40.83 6.81 -15.57
N VAL A 100 41.82 6.04 -15.18
CA VAL A 100 43.24 6.37 -15.33
C VAL A 100 43.62 6.53 -16.81
N ALA A 101 43.04 5.73 -17.72
CA ALA A 101 43.32 5.83 -19.14
C ALA A 101 42.70 7.08 -19.74
N ALA A 102 41.45 7.42 -19.35
CA ALA A 102 40.79 8.64 -19.79
C ALA A 102 41.54 9.89 -19.30
N LEU A 103 42.01 9.89 -18.05
CA LEU A 103 42.81 10.97 -17.47
C LEU A 103 44.11 11.17 -18.22
N SER A 104 44.89 10.09 -18.43
CA SER A 104 46.16 10.13 -19.16
C SER A 104 46.00 10.61 -20.61
N ASN A 105 44.90 10.21 -21.28
CA ASN A 105 44.59 10.69 -22.64
C ASN A 105 44.28 12.20 -22.66
N ALA A 106 43.52 12.69 -21.68
CA ALA A 106 43.17 14.11 -21.57
C ALA A 106 44.42 14.97 -21.26
N GLU A 107 45.30 14.53 -20.36
CA GLU A 107 46.59 15.16 -20.04
C GLU A 107 47.48 15.23 -21.28
N SER A 108 47.57 14.11 -22.02
CA SER A 108 48.36 14.05 -23.27
C SER A 108 47.80 14.98 -24.36
N ARG A 109 46.50 15.15 -24.44
CA ARG A 109 45.84 16.08 -25.36
C ARG A 109 46.13 17.52 -24.97
N LEU A 110 46.05 17.86 -23.69
CA LEU A 110 46.41 19.18 -23.17
C LEU A 110 47.85 19.54 -23.49
N ALA A 111 48.80 18.64 -23.23
CA ALA A 111 50.22 18.85 -23.53
C ALA A 111 50.45 19.11 -25.03
N ARG A 112 49.79 18.38 -25.94
CA ARG A 112 49.89 18.62 -27.37
C ARG A 112 49.31 19.96 -27.79
N ALA A 113 48.16 20.35 -27.27
CA ALA A 113 47.52 21.63 -27.54
C ALA A 113 48.39 22.82 -27.08
N GLN A 114 49.07 22.68 -25.93
CA GLN A 114 50.00 23.68 -25.43
C GLN A 114 51.21 23.86 -26.40
N ILE A 115 51.82 22.76 -26.86
CA ILE A 115 52.92 22.80 -27.82
C ILE A 115 52.48 23.47 -29.12
N THR A 116 51.27 23.17 -29.62
CA THR A 116 50.71 23.77 -30.82
C THR A 116 50.47 25.27 -30.64
N LEU A 117 49.99 25.71 -29.50
CA LEU A 117 49.79 27.11 -29.18
C LEU A 117 51.13 27.86 -29.14
N ASP A 118 52.15 27.28 -28.47
CA ASP A 118 53.50 27.88 -28.38
C ASP A 118 54.12 28.08 -29.78
N ASP A 119 54.01 27.06 -30.66
CA ASP A 119 54.49 27.19 -32.07
C ASP A 119 53.71 28.25 -32.87
N ALA A 120 52.34 28.24 -32.73
CA ALA A 120 51.53 29.24 -33.41
C ALA A 120 51.82 30.68 -32.92
N GLN A 121 52.06 30.85 -31.63
CA GLN A 121 52.42 32.13 -31.01
C GLN A 121 53.78 32.61 -31.57
N LEU A 122 54.79 31.74 -31.58
CA LEU A 122 56.13 32.06 -32.08
C LEU A 122 56.11 32.46 -33.59
N ASN A 123 55.31 31.73 -34.40
CA ASN A 123 55.11 31.99 -35.78
C ASN A 123 54.36 33.32 -36.02
N HIS A 124 53.35 33.62 -35.24
CA HIS A 124 52.61 34.87 -35.29
C HIS A 124 53.53 36.06 -34.97
N ASP A 125 54.28 36.00 -33.86
CA ASP A 125 55.15 37.08 -33.41
C ASP A 125 56.25 37.36 -34.41
N ARG A 126 56.82 36.29 -34.97
CA ARG A 126 57.81 36.41 -36.03
C ARG A 126 57.24 37.10 -37.28
N ASN A 127 56.07 36.71 -37.76
CA ASN A 127 55.43 37.28 -38.95
C ASN A 127 54.91 38.69 -38.69
N ALA A 128 54.50 39.05 -37.49
CA ALA A 128 54.15 40.42 -37.12
C ALA A 128 55.36 41.38 -37.22
N ASP A 129 56.54 40.95 -36.66
CA ASP A 129 57.80 41.75 -36.82
C ASP A 129 58.20 41.88 -38.26
N LEU A 130 58.10 40.83 -39.09
CA LEU A 130 58.40 40.87 -40.50
C LEU A 130 57.46 41.76 -41.33
N LEU A 131 56.16 41.80 -40.94
CA LEU A 131 55.18 42.69 -41.55
C LEU A 131 55.47 44.14 -41.23
N GLU A 132 55.83 44.50 -40.00
CA GLU A 132 56.29 45.87 -39.67
C GLU A 132 57.48 46.32 -40.44
N ARG A 133 58.41 45.41 -40.84
CA ARG A 133 59.56 45.65 -41.66
C ARG A 133 59.27 45.61 -43.17
N GLY A 134 58.00 45.35 -43.57
CA GLY A 134 57.57 45.28 -44.95
C GLY A 134 58.10 44.07 -45.75
N VAL A 135 58.53 42.98 -45.03
CA VAL A 135 59.14 41.77 -45.63
C VAL A 135 58.12 40.76 -46.06
N VAL A 136 56.95 40.66 -45.35
CA VAL A 136 55.87 39.70 -45.65
C VAL A 136 54.59 40.43 -46.05
N ALA A 137 53.72 39.72 -46.81
CA ALA A 137 52.43 40.27 -47.23
C ALA A 137 51.42 40.26 -46.04
N PRO A 138 50.51 41.27 -45.98
CA PRO A 138 49.49 41.31 -44.94
C PRO A 138 48.64 40.03 -44.83
N ALA A 139 48.39 39.38 -45.96
CA ALA A 139 47.63 38.09 -45.97
C ALA A 139 48.34 36.96 -45.24
N GLU A 140 49.70 36.95 -45.25
CA GLU A 140 50.46 35.94 -44.51
C GLU A 140 50.44 36.18 -43.02
N ALA A 141 50.59 37.43 -42.56
CA ALA A 141 50.42 37.77 -41.13
C ALA A 141 48.99 37.45 -40.61
N GLN A 142 47.98 37.72 -41.47
CA GLN A 142 46.60 37.37 -41.09
C GLN A 142 46.38 35.84 -40.94
N ARG A 143 47.04 35.02 -41.79
CA ARG A 143 46.98 33.55 -41.66
C ARG A 143 47.58 33.10 -40.35
N THR A 144 48.71 33.62 -39.92
CA THR A 144 49.33 33.27 -38.63
C THR A 144 48.50 33.74 -37.42
N GLU A 145 47.83 34.90 -37.53
CA GLU A 145 46.89 35.37 -36.55
C GLU A 145 45.68 34.40 -36.36
N ILE A 146 45.13 33.94 -37.52
CA ILE A 146 44.05 32.95 -37.50
C ILE A 146 44.51 31.62 -36.88
N ALA A 147 45.68 31.14 -37.23
CA ALA A 147 46.29 29.92 -36.71
C ALA A 147 46.52 30.03 -35.21
N LEU A 148 46.95 31.17 -34.68
CA LEU A 148 47.11 31.44 -33.27
C LEU A 148 45.75 31.39 -32.54
N LYS A 149 44.71 32.01 -33.12
CA LYS A 149 43.35 31.96 -32.54
C LYS A 149 42.83 30.53 -32.50
N GLN A 150 43.02 29.74 -33.53
CA GLN A 150 42.64 28.33 -33.58
C GLN A 150 43.37 27.49 -32.54
N ALA A 151 44.70 27.66 -32.39
CA ALA A 151 45.49 26.96 -31.40
C ALA A 151 45.07 27.30 -29.96
N ARG A 152 44.66 28.57 -29.70
CA ARG A 152 44.17 29.01 -28.43
C ARG A 152 42.81 28.36 -28.08
N GLU A 153 41.86 28.27 -29.02
CA GLU A 153 40.59 27.59 -28.82
C GLU A 153 40.80 26.08 -28.62
N GLU A 154 41.75 25.44 -29.32
CA GLU A 154 42.07 24.02 -29.08
C GLU A 154 42.62 23.77 -27.66
N LEU A 155 43.48 24.70 -27.16
CA LEU A 155 43.96 24.63 -25.78
C LEU A 155 42.79 24.71 -24.78
N TYR A 156 41.90 25.69 -24.92
CA TYR A 156 40.72 25.81 -24.07
C TYR A 156 39.86 24.58 -24.11
N ALA A 157 39.64 23.97 -25.28
CA ALA A 157 38.89 22.73 -25.41
C ALA A 157 39.57 21.55 -24.73
N ALA A 158 40.91 21.48 -24.77
CA ALA A 158 41.68 20.45 -24.09
C ALA A 158 41.67 20.61 -22.55
N GLU A 159 41.74 21.86 -22.06
CA GLU A 159 41.59 22.18 -20.63
C GLU A 159 40.22 21.82 -20.09
N ASP A 160 39.14 22.20 -20.81
CA ASP A 160 37.78 21.85 -20.47
C ASP A 160 37.58 20.32 -20.42
N ASN A 161 38.12 19.61 -21.42
CA ASN A 161 38.05 18.13 -21.43
C ASN A 161 38.76 17.49 -20.23
N LEU A 162 39.94 17.97 -19.86
CA LEU A 162 40.65 17.50 -18.69
C LEU A 162 39.83 17.74 -17.41
N ARG A 163 39.23 18.92 -17.27
CA ARG A 163 38.39 19.28 -16.14
C ARG A 163 37.13 18.39 -16.04
N ILE A 164 36.46 18.13 -17.18
CA ILE A 164 35.34 17.20 -17.24
C ILE A 164 35.74 15.81 -16.73
N VAL A 165 36.92 15.30 -17.17
CA VAL A 165 37.39 13.98 -16.74
C VAL A 165 37.75 13.97 -15.25
N GLN A 166 38.32 15.05 -14.71
CA GLN A 166 38.75 15.13 -13.30
C GLN A 166 37.60 15.45 -12.36
N GLU A 167 36.75 16.40 -12.70
CA GLU A 167 35.80 17.04 -11.80
C GLU A 167 34.33 16.86 -12.24
N GLY A 168 34.07 16.43 -13.49
CA GLY A 168 32.72 16.31 -14.02
C GLY A 168 32.02 17.63 -14.32
N VAL A 169 32.76 18.73 -14.38
CA VAL A 169 32.24 20.09 -14.59
C VAL A 169 32.89 20.77 -15.77
N THR A 170 32.16 21.63 -16.47
CA THR A 170 32.68 22.46 -17.55
C THR A 170 32.98 23.87 -17.06
N ALA A 171 34.04 24.53 -17.53
CA ALA A 171 34.39 25.89 -17.16
C ALA A 171 33.32 26.93 -17.56
N ARG A 172 32.56 26.66 -18.63
CA ARG A 172 31.54 27.57 -19.19
C ARG A 172 30.15 27.38 -18.61
N GLY A 173 29.91 26.34 -17.78
CA GLY A 173 28.59 25.96 -17.31
C GLY A 173 28.11 26.65 -16.03
N GLY A 174 28.95 27.34 -15.29
CA GLY A 174 28.64 27.92 -13.96
C GLY A 174 28.35 26.85 -12.90
N ASP A 175 27.96 27.27 -11.70
CA ASP A 175 27.67 26.37 -10.55
C ASP A 175 26.52 25.37 -10.79
N ASN A 176 25.68 25.62 -11.82
CA ASN A 176 24.55 24.74 -12.15
C ASN A 176 24.92 23.60 -13.12
N ALA A 177 26.12 23.59 -13.70
CA ALA A 177 26.57 22.58 -14.67
C ALA A 177 27.42 21.45 -14.06
N SER A 178 27.39 21.31 -12.73
CA SER A 178 28.11 20.23 -12.07
C SER A 178 27.21 18.98 -11.99
N ASN A 179 27.62 17.95 -12.74
CA ASN A 179 26.97 16.61 -12.65
C ASN A 179 27.29 15.87 -11.34
N THR A 180 28.17 16.44 -10.51
CA THR A 180 28.57 15.86 -9.21
C THR A 180 27.58 16.16 -8.09
N MET A 181 26.73 17.17 -8.25
CA MET A 181 25.65 17.49 -7.31
C MET A 181 24.39 16.73 -7.71
N VAL A 182 23.97 15.79 -6.86
CA VAL A 182 22.72 15.07 -7.03
C VAL A 182 21.59 15.92 -6.48
N LYS A 183 20.69 16.36 -7.36
CA LYS A 183 19.57 17.26 -7.03
C LYS A 183 18.25 16.52 -7.06
N ALA A 184 17.29 16.97 -6.23
CA ALA A 184 15.91 16.53 -6.29
C ALA A 184 15.29 16.89 -7.64
N THR A 185 14.65 15.94 -8.28
CA THR A 185 13.94 16.15 -9.56
C THR A 185 12.49 16.59 -9.34
N VAL A 186 11.94 16.34 -8.14
CA VAL A 186 10.59 16.67 -7.72
C VAL A 186 10.61 17.25 -6.31
N SER A 187 9.61 18.05 -5.98
CA SER A 187 9.38 18.50 -4.62
C SER A 187 8.62 17.43 -3.83
N GLY A 188 8.89 17.29 -2.54
CA GLY A 188 8.24 16.32 -1.68
C GLY A 188 9.02 16.05 -0.40
N MET A 189 8.77 14.91 0.22
CA MET A 189 9.48 14.45 1.41
C MET A 189 10.45 13.32 1.04
N VAL A 190 11.64 13.36 1.61
CA VAL A 190 12.62 12.29 1.50
C VAL A 190 12.14 11.10 2.33
N LEU A 191 11.85 9.97 1.70
CA LEU A 191 11.40 8.77 2.38
C LEU A 191 12.57 7.95 2.95
N GLU A 192 13.62 7.77 2.13
CA GLU A 192 14.82 7.05 2.54
C GLU A 192 16.07 7.57 1.85
N VAL A 193 17.21 7.35 2.50
CA VAL A 193 18.55 7.67 1.99
C VAL A 193 19.44 6.45 2.22
N PRO A 194 19.47 5.48 1.29
CA PRO A 194 20.17 4.22 1.45
C PRO A 194 21.70 4.35 1.41
N VAL A 195 22.22 5.49 0.93
CA VAL A 195 23.67 5.71 0.79
C VAL A 195 24.23 6.52 1.95
N LYS A 196 25.53 6.31 2.21
CA LYS A 196 26.30 7.03 3.23
C LYS A 196 27.57 7.60 2.62
N LYS A 197 28.16 8.62 3.29
CA LYS A 197 29.47 9.16 2.93
C LYS A 197 30.49 8.02 2.79
N GLY A 198 31.20 8.00 1.66
CA GLY A 198 32.20 6.96 1.33
C GLY A 198 31.66 5.78 0.54
N ASN A 199 30.33 5.65 0.35
CA ASN A 199 29.77 4.63 -0.52
C ASN A 199 30.13 4.92 -1.99
N SER A 200 30.44 3.86 -2.75
CA SER A 200 30.55 3.92 -4.20
C SER A 200 29.17 3.91 -4.82
N VAL A 201 28.94 4.76 -5.80
CA VAL A 201 27.67 4.89 -6.54
C VAL A 201 27.92 4.83 -8.04
N ILE A 202 26.96 4.28 -8.76
CA ILE A 202 27.01 4.07 -10.20
C ILE A 202 25.85 4.84 -10.84
N GLU A 203 26.14 5.55 -11.94
CA GLU A 203 25.12 6.23 -12.75
C GLU A 203 24.14 5.24 -13.39
N ALA A 204 22.91 5.68 -13.62
CA ALA A 204 21.92 4.92 -14.38
C ALA A 204 22.26 4.99 -15.89
N ASN A 205 22.25 3.83 -16.54
CA ASN A 205 22.44 3.71 -17.99
C ASN A 205 21.62 2.54 -18.56
N ASN A 206 21.69 2.30 -19.86
CA ASN A 206 20.91 1.24 -20.53
C ASN A 206 21.23 -0.18 -20.04
N PHE A 207 22.31 -0.39 -19.31
CA PHE A 207 22.73 -1.69 -18.80
C PHE A 207 22.62 -1.80 -17.28
N ASN A 208 22.44 -0.66 -16.58
CA ASN A 208 22.42 -0.60 -15.13
C ASN A 208 21.39 0.43 -14.65
N GLU A 209 20.54 0.02 -13.72
CA GLU A 209 19.54 0.92 -13.12
C GLU A 209 20.13 2.07 -12.30
N GLY A 210 21.43 1.98 -11.96
CA GLY A 210 22.11 2.97 -11.13
C GLY A 210 21.82 2.82 -9.63
N THR A 211 22.62 3.49 -8.81
CA THR A 211 22.49 3.47 -7.37
C THR A 211 21.49 4.54 -6.92
N THR A 212 20.46 4.17 -6.15
CA THR A 212 19.55 5.14 -5.54
C THR A 212 20.27 5.93 -4.44
N ILE A 213 20.24 7.24 -4.51
CA ILE A 213 20.80 8.17 -3.50
C ILE A 213 19.74 8.47 -2.44
N ALA A 214 18.54 8.81 -2.87
CA ALA A 214 17.39 9.07 -2.03
C ALA A 214 16.10 8.72 -2.78
N SER A 215 15.04 8.41 -2.05
CA SER A 215 13.69 8.40 -2.61
C SER A 215 12.89 9.60 -2.10
N VAL A 216 12.15 10.23 -3.00
CA VAL A 216 11.32 11.42 -2.70
C VAL A 216 9.90 11.15 -3.17
N ALA A 217 8.93 11.51 -2.33
CA ALA A 217 7.52 11.36 -2.66
C ALA A 217 6.68 12.52 -2.12
N ASP A 218 5.55 12.74 -2.76
CA ASP A 218 4.51 13.64 -2.23
C ASP A 218 3.68 12.89 -1.18
N MET A 219 3.77 13.33 0.07
CA MET A 219 3.03 12.75 1.19
C MET A 219 1.60 13.30 1.33
N ALA A 220 1.20 14.26 0.49
CA ALA A 220 -0.18 14.72 0.42
C ALA A 220 -1.05 13.85 -0.51
N ASP A 221 -0.43 13.14 -1.47
CA ASP A 221 -1.12 12.24 -2.41
C ASP A 221 -0.78 10.78 -2.10
N LEU A 222 -1.54 10.21 -1.16
CA LEU A 222 -1.39 8.83 -0.73
C LEU A 222 -2.45 7.93 -1.35
N GLN A 223 -2.09 6.68 -1.60
CA GLN A 223 -2.98 5.63 -2.03
C GLN A 223 -2.87 4.41 -1.10
N PHE A 224 -3.97 3.73 -0.91
CA PHE A 224 -3.98 2.38 -0.36
C PHE A 224 -3.73 1.40 -1.49
N VAL A 225 -2.77 0.51 -1.32
CA VAL A 225 -2.54 -0.63 -2.22
C VAL A 225 -2.78 -1.89 -1.42
N GLY A 226 -3.82 -2.61 -1.79
CA GLY A 226 -4.27 -3.80 -1.08
C GLY A 226 -4.54 -4.96 -2.01
N LYS A 227 -4.81 -6.12 -1.41
CA LYS A 227 -5.14 -7.35 -2.11
C LYS A 227 -6.47 -7.88 -1.62
N ILE A 228 -7.26 -8.39 -2.57
CA ILE A 228 -8.56 -8.98 -2.32
C ILE A 228 -8.63 -10.35 -2.99
N ASP A 229 -9.42 -11.25 -2.41
CA ASP A 229 -9.62 -12.60 -2.92
C ASP A 229 -10.46 -12.62 -4.22
N GLU A 230 -10.23 -13.62 -5.08
CA GLU A 230 -10.96 -13.82 -6.35
C GLU A 230 -12.48 -13.92 -6.15
N SER A 231 -12.93 -14.51 -5.05
CA SER A 231 -14.36 -14.68 -4.77
C SER A 231 -15.09 -13.36 -4.49
N GLU A 232 -14.35 -12.30 -4.12
CA GLU A 232 -14.89 -11.00 -3.72
C GLU A 232 -14.70 -9.92 -4.80
N VAL A 233 -13.70 -10.08 -5.68
CA VAL A 233 -13.31 -9.04 -6.64
C VAL A 233 -14.44 -8.68 -7.63
N GLU A 234 -15.27 -9.65 -8.02
CA GLU A 234 -16.40 -9.40 -8.95
C GLU A 234 -17.48 -8.49 -8.38
N LYS A 235 -17.55 -8.38 -7.04
CA LYS A 235 -18.50 -7.50 -6.35
C LYS A 235 -18.04 -6.05 -6.33
N LEU A 236 -16.77 -5.79 -6.69
CA LEU A 236 -16.16 -4.47 -6.62
C LEU A 236 -16.32 -3.71 -7.93
N HIS A 237 -16.45 -2.39 -7.80
CA HIS A 237 -16.36 -1.48 -8.93
C HIS A 237 -15.68 -0.16 -8.51
N GLU A 238 -15.07 0.50 -9.47
CA GLU A 238 -14.41 1.79 -9.24
C GLU A 238 -15.41 2.82 -8.72
N GLY A 239 -14.98 3.67 -7.81
CA GLY A 239 -15.80 4.68 -7.13
C GLY A 239 -16.44 4.21 -5.83
N MET A 240 -16.31 2.94 -5.44
CA MET A 240 -16.84 2.47 -4.15
C MET A 240 -16.16 3.15 -2.96
N PRO A 241 -16.94 3.51 -1.92
CA PRO A 241 -16.38 4.04 -0.69
C PRO A 241 -15.65 2.95 0.11
N ILE A 242 -14.50 3.31 0.64
CA ILE A 242 -13.66 2.45 1.47
C ILE A 242 -13.42 3.15 2.80
N ARG A 243 -13.42 2.37 3.88
CA ARG A 243 -13.00 2.83 5.20
C ARG A 243 -11.69 2.12 5.55
N LEU A 244 -10.60 2.88 5.62
CA LEU A 244 -9.29 2.34 5.96
C LEU A 244 -9.09 2.37 7.47
N THR A 245 -8.76 1.22 8.04
CA THR A 245 -8.30 1.09 9.43
C THR A 245 -6.79 0.86 9.41
N ILE A 246 -6.04 1.79 10.02
CA ILE A 246 -4.59 1.72 10.07
C ILE A 246 -4.16 1.11 11.39
N GLY A 247 -3.40 0.01 11.35
CA GLY A 247 -2.98 -0.71 12.56
C GLY A 247 -2.13 0.12 13.54
N ALA A 248 -1.43 1.15 13.03
CA ALA A 248 -0.60 2.03 13.85
C ALA A 248 -1.38 3.17 14.54
N ILE A 249 -2.66 3.40 14.20
CA ILE A 249 -3.48 4.51 14.71
C ILE A 249 -4.79 3.94 15.23
N GLU A 250 -4.90 3.78 16.55
CA GLU A 250 -6.10 3.21 17.17
C GLU A 250 -7.34 4.09 16.94
N GLY A 251 -8.44 3.46 16.52
CA GLY A 251 -9.76 4.10 16.41
C GLY A 251 -9.94 5.06 15.24
N SER A 252 -8.95 5.21 14.36
CA SER A 252 -9.06 6.09 13.20
C SER A 252 -9.56 5.29 11.99
N GLN A 253 -10.71 5.72 11.45
CA GLN A 253 -11.20 5.28 10.14
C GLN A 253 -10.98 6.40 9.13
N ILE A 254 -10.12 6.15 8.15
CA ILE A 254 -9.77 7.13 7.13
C ILE A 254 -10.59 6.83 5.88
N PRO A 255 -11.33 7.80 5.36
CA PRO A 255 -12.09 7.60 4.14
C PRO A 255 -11.16 7.45 2.94
N ALA A 256 -11.51 6.55 2.04
CA ALA A 256 -10.83 6.35 0.77
C ALA A 256 -11.84 5.98 -0.31
N THR A 257 -11.46 6.12 -1.57
CA THR A 257 -12.28 5.77 -2.72
C THR A 257 -11.53 4.78 -3.60
N LEU A 258 -12.18 3.68 -3.98
CA LEU A 258 -11.62 2.70 -4.89
C LEU A 258 -11.40 3.31 -6.28
N GLU A 259 -10.17 3.38 -6.73
CA GLU A 259 -9.81 3.97 -8.04
C GLU A 259 -9.51 2.92 -9.09
N HIS A 260 -8.92 1.80 -8.68
CA HIS A 260 -8.45 0.80 -9.65
C HIS A 260 -8.51 -0.61 -9.09
N ILE A 261 -8.90 -1.53 -9.95
CA ILE A 261 -8.89 -2.98 -9.69
C ILE A 261 -8.02 -3.61 -10.78
N ALA A 262 -6.96 -4.31 -10.37
CA ALA A 262 -6.07 -4.96 -11.33
C ALA A 262 -6.82 -6.01 -12.16
N PRO A 263 -6.70 -6.00 -13.50
CA PRO A 263 -7.40 -6.95 -14.35
C PRO A 263 -6.80 -8.37 -14.33
N LYS A 264 -5.67 -8.52 -13.62
CA LYS A 264 -4.94 -9.79 -13.50
C LYS A 264 -4.72 -10.15 -12.05
N GLY A 265 -5.21 -11.33 -11.65
CA GLY A 265 -4.90 -11.93 -10.36
C GLY A 265 -3.49 -12.51 -10.30
N VAL A 266 -2.90 -12.50 -9.12
CA VAL A 266 -1.59 -13.08 -8.81
C VAL A 266 -1.78 -14.18 -7.77
N ALA A 267 -1.22 -15.37 -8.03
CA ALA A 267 -1.25 -16.46 -7.06
C ALA A 267 -0.24 -16.17 -5.94
N GLU A 268 -0.74 -16.05 -4.72
CA GLU A 268 0.06 -15.80 -3.52
C GLU A 268 -0.49 -16.65 -2.36
N GLY A 269 0.39 -17.37 -1.67
CA GLY A 269 -0.02 -18.19 -0.53
C GLY A 269 -1.02 -19.31 -0.83
N GLY A 270 -1.21 -19.68 -2.12
CA GLY A 270 -2.16 -20.71 -2.54
C GLY A 270 -3.56 -20.19 -2.89
N ALA A 271 -3.81 -18.88 -2.79
CA ALA A 271 -5.02 -18.20 -3.24
C ALA A 271 -4.71 -17.26 -4.41
N ILE A 272 -5.70 -16.99 -5.25
CA ILE A 272 -5.61 -15.95 -6.28
C ILE A 272 -6.07 -14.64 -5.68
N GLN A 273 -5.21 -13.64 -5.73
CA GLN A 273 -5.49 -12.30 -5.19
C GLN A 273 -5.37 -11.25 -6.28
N PHE A 274 -6.25 -10.26 -6.22
CA PHE A 274 -6.26 -9.12 -7.12
C PHE A 274 -5.81 -7.87 -6.37
N GLU A 275 -4.91 -7.10 -6.98
CA GLU A 275 -4.48 -5.82 -6.44
C GLU A 275 -5.59 -4.77 -6.63
N ILE A 276 -5.86 -4.03 -5.59
CA ILE A 276 -6.76 -2.87 -5.63
C ILE A 276 -6.02 -1.62 -5.16
N LYS A 277 -6.36 -0.48 -5.74
CA LYS A 277 -5.82 0.83 -5.35
C LYS A 277 -6.97 1.76 -5.02
N ALA A 278 -6.81 2.48 -3.90
CA ALA A 278 -7.79 3.46 -3.47
C ALA A 278 -7.10 4.77 -3.09
N ALA A 279 -7.66 5.90 -3.52
CA ALA A 279 -7.21 7.21 -3.10
C ALA A 279 -7.56 7.43 -1.62
N VAL A 280 -6.56 7.79 -0.83
CA VAL A 280 -6.74 8.11 0.59
C VAL A 280 -7.14 9.57 0.73
N ILE A 281 -8.23 9.84 1.42
CA ILE A 281 -8.70 11.20 1.65
C ILE A 281 -8.25 11.61 3.05
N LEU A 282 -7.23 12.47 3.12
CA LEU A 282 -6.71 13.00 4.38
C LEU A 282 -7.45 14.29 4.76
N GLU A 283 -7.77 14.44 6.03
CA GLU A 283 -8.23 15.71 6.60
C GLU A 283 -7.05 16.67 6.79
N ASP A 284 -7.33 17.98 6.80
CA ASP A 284 -6.32 19.00 6.99
C ASP A 284 -5.54 18.78 8.30
N GLY A 285 -4.22 18.66 8.18
CA GLY A 285 -3.32 18.43 9.31
C GLY A 285 -3.10 16.97 9.70
N GLN A 286 -3.74 16.00 9.05
CA GLN A 286 -3.43 14.59 9.22
C GLN A 286 -2.17 14.23 8.45
N PHE A 287 -1.28 13.52 9.11
CA PHE A 287 -0.06 13.01 8.51
C PHE A 287 0.00 11.49 8.65
N LEU A 288 0.07 10.78 7.52
CA LEU A 288 0.28 9.34 7.46
C LEU A 288 1.69 9.05 6.94
N ARG A 289 2.32 8.04 7.52
CA ARG A 289 3.60 7.56 7.01
C ARG A 289 3.39 6.53 5.92
N ALA A 290 4.20 6.61 4.89
CA ALA A 290 4.30 5.57 3.87
C ALA A 290 4.68 4.22 4.51
N GLY A 291 4.11 3.13 3.98
CA GLY A 291 4.37 1.78 4.48
C GLY A 291 3.50 1.34 5.67
N TYR A 292 2.62 2.18 6.21
CA TYR A 292 1.69 1.72 7.24
C TYR A 292 0.76 0.63 6.70
N SER A 293 0.67 -0.47 7.46
CA SER A 293 -0.31 -1.52 7.17
C SER A 293 -1.71 -1.00 7.42
N ALA A 294 -2.60 -1.30 6.51
CA ALA A 294 -4.00 -0.91 6.58
C ALA A 294 -4.91 -2.06 6.16
N THR A 295 -6.09 -2.11 6.78
CA THR A 295 -7.20 -2.95 6.35
C THR A 295 -8.27 -2.04 5.76
N ALA A 296 -8.71 -2.38 4.56
CA ALA A 296 -9.74 -1.66 3.84
C ALA A 296 -11.08 -2.42 3.98
N ASP A 297 -12.05 -1.78 4.61
CA ASP A 297 -13.45 -2.19 4.58
C ASP A 297 -14.09 -1.59 3.33
N VAL A 298 -14.29 -2.40 2.29
CA VAL A 298 -14.98 -1.98 1.07
C VAL A 298 -16.45 -2.21 1.25
N VAL A 299 -17.25 -1.14 1.25
CA VAL A 299 -18.70 -1.20 1.44
C VAL A 299 -19.35 -1.64 0.14
N LEU A 300 -19.95 -2.84 0.15
CA LEU A 300 -20.63 -3.43 -1.00
C LEU A 300 -22.10 -2.95 -1.09
N ASP A 301 -22.78 -2.94 0.05
CA ASP A 301 -24.17 -2.46 0.18
C ASP A 301 -24.40 -1.99 1.62
N GLU A 302 -25.30 -1.03 1.80
CA GLU A 302 -25.65 -0.46 3.10
C GLU A 302 -27.15 -0.23 3.18
N ARG A 303 -27.72 -0.61 4.32
CA ARG A 303 -29.13 -0.29 4.69
C ARG A 303 -29.11 0.41 6.02
N THR A 304 -29.71 1.56 6.09
CA THR A 304 -29.77 2.35 7.33
C THR A 304 -31.17 2.30 7.93
N GLN A 305 -31.19 2.19 9.27
CA GLN A 305 -32.44 2.21 10.06
C GLN A 305 -33.49 1.19 9.59
N VAL A 306 -33.03 -0.04 9.29
CA VAL A 306 -33.91 -1.15 8.91
C VAL A 306 -34.19 -2.07 10.09
N LEU A 307 -35.36 -2.73 10.06
CA LEU A 307 -35.66 -3.76 11.05
C LEU A 307 -34.75 -4.95 10.82
N ALA A 308 -33.98 -5.31 11.84
CA ALA A 308 -32.96 -6.37 11.77
C ALA A 308 -33.17 -7.41 12.88
N VAL A 309 -32.83 -8.64 12.57
CA VAL A 309 -32.82 -9.77 13.50
C VAL A 309 -31.49 -10.48 13.42
N SER A 310 -31.00 -11.03 14.55
CA SER A 310 -29.76 -11.82 14.55
C SER A 310 -29.91 -13.02 13.61
N GLU A 311 -28.97 -13.18 12.67
CA GLU A 311 -29.03 -14.24 11.64
C GLU A 311 -29.11 -15.65 12.26
N ARG A 312 -28.50 -15.86 13.42
CA ARG A 312 -28.59 -17.13 14.21
C ARG A 312 -29.99 -17.56 14.58
N LEU A 313 -30.98 -16.68 14.52
CA LEU A 313 -32.37 -16.96 14.86
C LEU A 313 -33.20 -17.39 13.66
N ILE A 314 -32.72 -17.08 12.46
CA ILE A 314 -33.40 -17.43 11.22
C ILE A 314 -33.11 -18.92 10.90
N GLN A 315 -34.15 -19.62 10.58
CA GLN A 315 -34.09 -21.00 10.09
C GLN A 315 -34.57 -21.04 8.65
N TYR A 316 -34.11 -22.04 7.91
CA TYR A 316 -34.46 -22.25 6.52
C TYR A 316 -35.14 -23.61 6.35
N ASP A 317 -36.28 -23.62 5.70
CA ASP A 317 -36.99 -24.81 5.26
C ASP A 317 -37.13 -24.76 3.73
N GLN A 318 -36.35 -25.58 3.00
CA GLN A 318 -36.32 -25.57 1.52
C GLN A 318 -36.14 -24.17 0.93
N ASP A 319 -35.13 -23.42 1.42
CA ASP A 319 -34.81 -22.04 1.05
C ASP A 319 -35.81 -20.95 1.53
N GLN A 320 -36.89 -21.31 2.26
CA GLN A 320 -37.81 -20.35 2.85
C GLN A 320 -37.31 -19.97 4.26
N PRO A 321 -36.94 -18.72 4.54
CA PRO A 321 -36.54 -18.28 5.86
C PRO A 321 -37.78 -18.15 6.78
N PHE A 322 -37.64 -18.62 8.02
CA PHE A 322 -38.63 -18.51 9.04
C PHE A 322 -38.05 -18.36 10.43
N VAL A 323 -38.85 -17.91 11.38
CA VAL A 323 -38.53 -17.84 12.79
C VAL A 323 -39.71 -18.36 13.62
N ASP A 324 -39.44 -18.74 14.87
CA ASP A 324 -40.47 -19.01 15.84
C ASP A 324 -40.67 -17.78 16.75
N VAL A 325 -41.87 -17.25 16.79
CA VAL A 325 -42.26 -16.09 17.59
C VAL A 325 -43.07 -16.53 18.78
N LEU A 326 -42.75 -16.01 19.97
CA LEU A 326 -43.47 -16.26 21.19
C LEU A 326 -44.86 -15.59 21.18
N VAL A 327 -45.93 -16.37 21.22
CA VAL A 327 -47.30 -15.84 21.18
C VAL A 327 -48.06 -16.03 22.53
N GLY A 328 -47.44 -16.74 23.52
CA GLY A 328 -48.03 -16.98 24.84
C GLY A 328 -47.00 -17.55 25.81
N GLU A 329 -47.43 -18.01 27.00
CA GLU A 329 -46.53 -18.69 27.94
C GLU A 329 -46.02 -20.00 27.31
N ASN A 330 -44.75 -19.99 26.82
CA ASN A 330 -44.10 -21.12 26.13
C ASN A 330 -44.71 -21.59 24.80
N ALA A 331 -45.61 -20.84 24.18
CA ALA A 331 -46.20 -21.16 22.89
C ALA A 331 -45.48 -20.38 21.77
N TYR A 332 -44.91 -21.10 20.82
CA TYR A 332 -44.20 -20.50 19.68
C TYR A 332 -45.01 -20.78 18.41
N GLU A 333 -45.08 -19.76 17.57
CA GLU A 333 -45.70 -19.83 16.24
C GLU A 333 -44.64 -19.64 15.17
N ARG A 334 -44.56 -20.55 14.20
CA ARG A 334 -43.71 -20.38 13.03
C ARG A 334 -44.23 -19.24 12.18
N ARG A 335 -43.34 -18.32 11.85
CA ARG A 335 -43.63 -17.18 10.97
C ARG A 335 -42.59 -17.11 9.87
N ASP A 336 -43.08 -17.22 8.64
CA ASP A 336 -42.23 -17.10 7.43
C ASP A 336 -41.81 -15.65 7.27
N LEU A 337 -40.58 -15.44 6.82
CA LEU A 337 -39.99 -14.12 6.66
C LEU A 337 -39.69 -13.82 5.18
N GLU A 338 -39.72 -12.56 4.85
CA GLU A 338 -39.00 -12.03 3.71
C GLU A 338 -37.78 -11.27 4.24
N VAL A 339 -36.59 -11.71 3.84
CA VAL A 339 -35.33 -11.15 4.32
C VAL A 339 -34.65 -10.34 3.20
N GLY A 340 -33.92 -9.32 3.60
CA GLY A 340 -33.14 -8.47 2.70
C GLY A 340 -31.65 -8.67 2.86
N LEU A 341 -30.91 -7.57 3.08
CA LEU A 341 -29.45 -7.58 3.23
C LEU A 341 -29.04 -8.26 4.54
N SER A 342 -27.97 -9.08 4.48
CA SER A 342 -27.32 -9.66 5.66
C SER A 342 -25.83 -9.34 5.65
N ASP A 343 -25.26 -9.06 6.83
CA ASP A 343 -23.81 -8.93 7.05
C ASP A 343 -23.18 -10.18 7.71
N GLY A 344 -23.98 -11.28 7.83
CA GLY A 344 -23.58 -12.53 8.49
C GLY A 344 -23.74 -12.52 10.01
N LEU A 345 -24.14 -11.40 10.62
CA LEU A 345 -24.45 -11.26 12.05
C LEU A 345 -25.93 -10.90 12.26
N VAL A 346 -26.41 -9.96 11.48
CA VAL A 346 -27.80 -9.50 11.47
C VAL A 346 -28.34 -9.48 10.05
N THR A 347 -29.64 -9.71 9.91
CA THR A 347 -30.33 -9.78 8.62
C THR A 347 -31.49 -8.82 8.64
N GLU A 348 -31.66 -8.06 7.57
CA GLU A 348 -32.80 -7.18 7.33
C GLU A 348 -34.09 -8.00 7.21
N VAL A 349 -35.14 -7.57 7.86
CA VAL A 349 -36.48 -8.15 7.76
C VAL A 349 -37.37 -7.19 6.98
N LEU A 350 -37.74 -7.61 5.77
CA LEU A 350 -38.63 -6.82 4.89
C LEU A 350 -40.10 -7.02 5.29
N SER A 351 -40.45 -8.27 5.68
CA SER A 351 -41.81 -8.57 6.15
C SER A 351 -41.81 -9.80 7.06
N GLY A 352 -42.85 -9.96 7.90
CA GLY A 352 -43.06 -11.10 8.77
C GLY A 352 -42.82 -10.84 10.26
N LEU A 353 -42.07 -9.77 10.64
CA LEU A 353 -41.81 -9.40 12.03
C LEU A 353 -42.09 -7.92 12.32
N THR A 354 -42.30 -7.62 13.59
CA THR A 354 -42.37 -6.27 14.17
C THR A 354 -41.34 -6.12 15.29
N GLU A 355 -41.03 -4.90 15.69
CA GLU A 355 -40.09 -4.63 16.80
C GLU A 355 -40.49 -5.23 18.14
N SER A 356 -41.79 -5.51 18.33
CA SER A 356 -42.36 -6.05 19.58
C SER A 356 -42.38 -7.58 19.63
N ASP A 357 -42.07 -8.27 18.53
CA ASP A 357 -42.11 -9.72 18.47
C ASP A 357 -40.93 -10.32 19.24
N ALA A 358 -41.17 -11.35 20.03
CA ALA A 358 -40.11 -12.05 20.75
C ALA A 358 -39.76 -13.34 19.98
N VAL A 359 -38.58 -13.34 19.35
CA VAL A 359 -38.08 -14.45 18.52
C VAL A 359 -37.30 -15.43 19.37
N LYS A 360 -37.56 -16.71 19.22
CA LYS A 360 -36.98 -17.83 19.98
C LYS A 360 -35.48 -18.01 19.66
N ILE A 361 -34.67 -18.17 20.73
CA ILE A 361 -33.25 -18.54 20.63
C ILE A 361 -33.10 -20.06 20.66
N TRP A 362 -32.85 -20.70 19.54
CA TRP A 362 -32.87 -22.16 19.38
C TRP A 362 -31.77 -22.92 20.14
N ASN A 363 -30.65 -22.33 20.36
CA ASN A 363 -29.47 -22.97 20.95
C ASN A 363 -29.25 -22.70 22.44
N GLN A 364 -30.24 -22.10 23.13
CA GLN A 364 -30.20 -21.85 24.57
C GLN A 364 -31.50 -22.30 25.28
N PRO A 365 -31.77 -23.62 25.34
CA PRO A 365 -32.87 -24.09 26.17
C PRO A 365 -32.54 -23.80 27.62
N ARG A 366 -33.47 -23.18 28.35
CA ARG A 366 -33.46 -23.05 29.81
C ARG A 366 -34.36 -24.15 30.37
N TYR A 367 -33.84 -25.05 31.17
CA TYR A 367 -34.61 -26.03 31.91
C TYR A 367 -34.86 -25.41 33.30
N GLU A 368 -36.12 -25.16 33.65
CA GLU A 368 -36.54 -24.82 35.01
C GLU A 368 -36.70 -26.06 35.85
#